data_bb1d807028fa95e6e0b0f5c8d32d59bb
#
_entry.id   bb1d807028fa95e6e0b0f5c8d32d59bb
#
_cell.length_a   1.000
_cell.length_b   1.000
_cell.length_c   1.000
_cell.angle_alpha   90.00
_cell.angle_beta   90.00
_cell.angle_gamma   90.00
#
_symmetry.space_group_name_H-M   'P 1'
#
loop_
_entity.id
_entity.type
_entity.pdbx_description
1 polymer ?
#
loop_
_entity_poly.entity_id
_entity_poly.type
_entity_poly.pdbx_seq_one_letter_code
_entity_poly.pdbx_strand_id
1 'polypeptide(L)'
;MTVYNYAEKFLQPLNQKYAQEMTSYDLTQSNPQVQFLNAQTIKLPSITVSGYKDHNRQGVGFNTGTITNEWEPKKLAHDRDVEFAIDPMDVDETNLVVSIANVQNTLETEQAIPEKDSYRYSKLLAEAKTYKANGAHIDTTVLTASNILDWFDDEMERMDDAGVPSEGRVIYCTPKIRKLLKRAEGIQRTFDVQNTGTAINRNIYSLDDVKIKKVPSGRMKSKYDFSNGCVAAGDAKQINIILIHPSCVVSRDKYAYINVFSPGHDSRTADKYMLQSRFYMDLFLIKNKAVAVSINVETGGEV
;
A
#
# COMPACT_ATOMS: atom_id res chain seq x y z
N MET A 1 -16.36 -4.21 -27.92
CA MET A 1 -17.68 -4.86 -27.94
C MET A 1 -17.81 -5.66 -26.67
N THR A 2 -18.77 -5.32 -25.82
CA THR A 2 -19.02 -6.03 -24.57
C THR A 2 -19.80 -7.31 -24.91
N VAL A 3 -19.30 -8.47 -24.48
CA VAL A 3 -19.98 -9.76 -24.72
C VAL A 3 -20.64 -10.17 -23.41
N TYR A 4 -21.96 -10.29 -23.41
CA TYR A 4 -22.71 -10.82 -22.28
C TYR A 4 -23.09 -12.27 -22.55
N ASN A 5 -22.93 -13.12 -21.55
CA ASN A 5 -23.44 -14.48 -21.58
C ASN A 5 -24.81 -14.48 -20.90
N TYR A 6 -25.84 -14.74 -21.68
CA TYR A 6 -27.20 -14.87 -21.20
C TYR A 6 -27.40 -16.27 -20.59
N ALA A 7 -27.86 -16.30 -19.35
CA ALA A 7 -28.13 -17.56 -18.67
C ALA A 7 -29.64 -17.78 -18.53
N GLU A 8 -30.11 -18.97 -18.83
CA GLU A 8 -31.52 -19.32 -18.68
C GLU A 8 -31.99 -19.32 -17.22
N LYS A 9 -31.08 -19.51 -16.27
CA LYS A 9 -31.34 -19.40 -14.83
C LYS A 9 -30.13 -18.84 -14.08
N PHE A 10 -30.38 -17.87 -13.22
CA PHE A 10 -29.41 -17.38 -12.26
C PHE A 10 -29.27 -18.36 -11.11
N LEU A 11 -28.15 -19.03 -11.00
CA LEU A 11 -27.81 -19.91 -9.89
C LEU A 11 -26.90 -19.15 -8.93
N GLN A 12 -27.37 -18.89 -7.73
CA GLN A 12 -26.50 -18.41 -6.64
C GLN A 12 -25.65 -19.57 -6.12
N PRO A 13 -24.35 -19.31 -5.80
CA PRO A 13 -23.61 -18.05 -5.88
C PRO A 13 -23.06 -17.76 -7.28
N LEU A 14 -22.88 -16.47 -7.58
CA LEU A 14 -22.16 -16.01 -8.78
C LEU A 14 -20.72 -16.59 -8.76
N ASN A 15 -20.27 -17.08 -9.93
CA ASN A 15 -18.88 -17.53 -10.09
C ASN A 15 -17.95 -16.33 -10.25
N GLN A 16 -17.69 -15.64 -9.16
CA GLN A 16 -16.79 -14.48 -9.09
C GLN A 16 -15.52 -14.82 -8.32
N LYS A 17 -14.48 -14.01 -8.53
CA LYS A 17 -13.28 -14.08 -7.69
C LYS A 17 -13.63 -13.71 -6.25
N TYR A 18 -12.83 -14.19 -5.30
CA TYR A 18 -12.98 -13.78 -3.91
C TYR A 18 -12.83 -12.27 -3.77
N ALA A 19 -13.75 -11.65 -3.08
CA ALA A 19 -13.68 -10.24 -2.73
C ALA A 19 -12.35 -9.93 -2.01
N GLN A 20 -11.68 -8.90 -2.45
CA GLN A 20 -10.37 -8.52 -1.96
C GLN A 20 -10.50 -7.36 -0.97
N GLU A 21 -9.77 -7.45 0.14
CA GLU A 21 -9.67 -6.35 1.10
C GLU A 21 -8.40 -5.53 0.84
N MET A 22 -8.47 -4.23 1.14
CA MET A 22 -7.31 -3.34 1.06
C MET A 22 -6.33 -3.65 2.19
N THR A 23 -5.11 -4.02 1.84
CA THR A 23 -4.06 -4.35 2.80
C THR A 23 -3.20 -3.14 3.19
N SER A 24 -3.12 -2.12 2.33
CA SER A 24 -2.31 -0.91 2.52
C SER A 24 -3.03 0.22 3.27
N TYR A 25 -4.16 -0.06 3.92
CA TYR A 25 -4.98 0.97 4.60
C TYR A 25 -4.22 1.77 5.67
N ASP A 26 -3.34 1.12 6.44
CA ASP A 26 -2.55 1.80 7.48
C ASP A 26 -1.65 2.91 6.90
N LEU A 27 -1.20 2.76 5.65
CA LEU A 27 -0.38 3.77 4.99
C LEU A 27 -1.18 5.03 4.63
N THR A 28 -2.50 4.96 4.57
CA THR A 28 -3.36 6.11 4.19
C THR A 28 -3.71 7.00 5.39
N GLN A 29 -3.65 6.47 6.60
CA GLN A 29 -4.09 7.17 7.81
C GLN A 29 -3.00 7.96 8.52
N SER A 30 -1.74 7.80 8.14
CA SER A 30 -0.59 8.18 8.96
C SER A 30 -0.28 9.69 9.04
N ASN A 31 -0.77 10.53 8.11
CA ASN A 31 -0.47 11.96 8.10
C ASN A 31 -1.68 12.82 7.68
N PRO A 32 -2.56 13.19 8.62
CA PRO A 32 -3.77 13.97 8.32
C PRO A 32 -3.52 15.43 7.95
N GLN A 33 -2.31 15.97 8.20
CA GLN A 33 -2.00 17.41 8.05
C GLN A 33 -1.49 17.81 6.67
N VAL A 34 -1.42 16.91 5.71
CA VAL A 34 -0.94 17.24 4.36
C VAL A 34 -1.97 18.08 3.62
N GLN A 35 -1.59 19.30 3.24
CA GLN A 35 -2.41 20.20 2.44
C GLN A 35 -2.02 20.12 0.96
N PHE A 36 -3.02 19.99 0.09
CA PHE A 36 -2.83 20.12 -1.35
C PHE A 36 -2.75 21.59 -1.74
N LEU A 37 -1.64 21.99 -2.36
CA LEU A 37 -1.44 23.40 -2.78
C LEU A 37 -2.17 23.74 -4.07
N ASN A 38 -2.23 22.76 -5.00
CA ASN A 38 -2.96 22.89 -6.26
C ASN A 38 -3.47 21.52 -6.74
N ALA A 39 -3.99 21.48 -7.97
CA ALA A 39 -4.61 20.27 -8.53
C ALA A 39 -3.68 19.04 -8.59
N GLN A 40 -2.37 19.21 -8.65
CA GLN A 40 -1.44 18.11 -8.92
C GLN A 40 -0.22 18.05 -7.99
N THR A 41 -0.01 19.03 -7.11
CA THR A 41 1.23 19.13 -6.35
C THR A 41 0.95 19.22 -4.86
N ILE A 42 1.65 18.40 -4.10
CA ILE A 42 1.77 18.48 -2.64
C ILE A 42 3.13 19.10 -2.33
N LYS A 43 3.20 19.98 -1.36
CA LYS A 43 4.47 20.45 -0.80
C LYS A 43 4.66 19.88 0.59
N LEU A 44 5.78 19.21 0.80
CA LEU A 44 6.17 18.69 2.09
C LEU A 44 7.12 19.70 2.77
N PRO A 45 6.72 20.33 3.90
CA PRO A 45 7.60 21.24 4.62
C PRO A 45 8.64 20.47 5.42
N SER A 46 9.86 20.95 5.40
CA SER A 46 10.96 20.47 6.23
C SER A 46 11.57 21.65 6.99
N ILE A 47 11.77 21.51 8.28
CA ILE A 47 12.43 22.50 9.13
C ILE A 47 13.63 21.83 9.81
N THR A 48 14.78 22.45 9.69
CA THR A 48 16.00 22.05 10.39
C THR A 48 16.46 23.17 11.31
N VAL A 49 16.80 22.82 12.54
CA VAL A 49 17.30 23.78 13.53
C VAL A 49 18.68 23.35 14.02
N SER A 50 19.54 24.32 14.31
CA SER A 50 20.84 24.04 14.94
C SER A 50 20.65 23.57 16.39
N GLY A 51 21.55 22.70 16.86
CA GLY A 51 21.57 22.25 18.25
C GLY A 51 21.98 23.35 19.23
N TYR A 52 21.96 23.01 20.52
CA TYR A 52 22.45 23.86 21.58
C TYR A 52 23.98 24.01 21.50
N LYS A 53 24.49 25.14 21.96
CA LYS A 53 25.91 25.45 22.13
C LYS A 53 26.20 25.78 23.59
N ASP A 54 27.41 25.53 24.04
CA ASP A 54 27.81 25.87 25.38
C ASP A 54 27.67 27.38 25.65
N HIS A 55 27.10 27.74 26.79
CA HIS A 55 26.88 29.14 27.16
C HIS A 55 28.19 29.80 27.56
N ASN A 56 28.55 30.90 26.91
CA ASN A 56 29.69 31.72 27.30
C ASN A 56 29.27 32.69 28.40
N ARG A 57 29.74 32.42 29.64
CA ARG A 57 29.45 33.27 30.80
C ARG A 57 30.15 34.63 30.77
N GLN A 58 31.14 34.81 29.91
CA GLN A 58 31.88 36.07 29.75
C GLN A 58 31.29 36.95 28.63
N GLY A 59 30.41 36.41 27.82
CA GLY A 59 29.76 37.12 26.72
C GLY A 59 28.39 37.65 27.12
N VAL A 60 27.92 38.69 26.41
CA VAL A 60 26.57 39.25 26.58
C VAL A 60 25.62 38.58 25.56
N GLY A 61 24.61 37.89 26.10
CA GLY A 61 23.54 37.29 25.28
C GLY A 61 23.64 35.76 25.09
N PHE A 62 22.74 35.23 24.31
CA PHE A 62 22.66 33.79 23.97
C PHE A 62 23.33 33.50 22.63
N ASN A 63 23.82 32.27 22.47
CA ASN A 63 24.32 31.80 21.16
C ASN A 63 23.22 31.85 20.12
N THR A 64 23.50 32.40 18.95
CA THR A 64 22.56 32.45 17.84
C THR A 64 22.48 31.09 17.17
N GLY A 65 21.26 30.55 17.06
CA GLY A 65 20.95 29.35 16.28
C GLY A 65 20.55 29.70 14.85
N THR A 66 20.63 28.73 13.98
CA THR A 66 20.15 28.81 12.59
C THR A 66 18.89 27.96 12.40
N ILE A 67 17.94 28.49 11.65
CA ILE A 67 16.71 27.80 11.27
C ILE A 67 16.68 27.77 9.74
N THR A 68 16.54 26.59 9.16
CA THR A 68 16.40 26.41 7.72
C THR A 68 15.06 25.76 7.44
N ASN A 69 14.29 26.33 6.51
CA ASN A 69 13.02 25.78 6.05
C ASN A 69 13.13 25.46 4.56
N GLU A 70 12.75 24.23 4.20
CA GLU A 70 12.75 23.76 2.82
C GLU A 70 11.39 23.15 2.47
N TRP A 71 10.93 23.43 1.26
CA TRP A 71 9.68 22.90 0.73
C TRP A 71 9.98 21.97 -0.43
N GLU A 72 9.67 20.69 -0.29
CA GLU A 72 9.83 19.71 -1.34
C GLU A 72 8.52 19.53 -2.12
N PRO A 73 8.44 19.97 -3.39
CA PRO A 73 7.27 19.75 -4.22
C PRO A 73 7.21 18.31 -4.73
N LYS A 74 6.08 17.64 -4.53
CA LYS A 74 5.79 16.29 -5.04
C LYS A 74 4.58 16.34 -5.98
N LYS A 75 4.71 15.76 -7.17
CA LYS A 75 3.65 15.73 -8.16
C LYS A 75 2.93 14.38 -8.12
N LEU A 76 1.61 14.41 -7.99
CA LEU A 76 0.78 13.21 -8.09
C LEU A 76 0.75 12.72 -9.54
N ALA A 77 0.79 11.39 -9.72
CA ALA A 77 0.90 10.77 -11.03
C ALA A 77 -0.21 9.75 -11.33
N HIS A 78 -0.88 9.18 -10.34
CA HIS A 78 -1.82 8.07 -10.54
C HIS A 78 -3.27 8.56 -10.59
N ASP A 79 -3.74 8.92 -11.78
CA ASP A 79 -5.12 9.33 -12.09
C ASP A 79 -5.76 8.27 -12.99
N ARG A 80 -6.83 7.63 -12.50
CA ARG A 80 -7.47 6.48 -13.15
C ARG A 80 -8.95 6.67 -13.24
N ASP A 81 -9.53 6.33 -14.38
CA ASP A 81 -10.96 6.35 -14.60
C ASP A 81 -11.45 5.14 -15.40
N VAL A 82 -12.73 4.87 -15.28
CA VAL A 82 -13.44 3.87 -16.06
C VAL A 82 -14.90 4.25 -16.18
N GLU A 83 -15.49 3.96 -17.33
CA GLU A 83 -16.91 4.14 -17.61
C GLU A 83 -17.51 2.85 -18.15
N PHE A 84 -18.65 2.45 -17.62
CA PHE A 84 -19.44 1.31 -18.09
C PHE A 84 -20.81 1.78 -18.53
N ALA A 85 -21.21 1.41 -19.74
CA ALA A 85 -22.57 1.57 -20.24
C ALA A 85 -23.32 0.24 -20.09
N ILE A 86 -24.43 0.24 -19.39
CA ILE A 86 -25.25 -0.94 -19.11
C ILE A 86 -26.63 -0.72 -19.68
N ASP A 87 -27.03 -1.60 -20.59
CA ASP A 87 -28.39 -1.56 -21.20
C ASP A 87 -29.41 -2.15 -20.22
N PRO A 88 -30.57 -1.49 -19.99
CA PRO A 88 -31.65 -2.05 -19.17
C PRO A 88 -32.15 -3.42 -19.66
N MET A 89 -32.16 -3.64 -20.96
CA MET A 89 -32.57 -4.94 -21.52
C MET A 89 -31.58 -6.04 -21.17
N ASP A 90 -30.27 -5.75 -21.22
CA ASP A 90 -29.22 -6.70 -20.80
C ASP A 90 -29.33 -7.08 -19.32
N VAL A 91 -29.75 -6.16 -18.46
CA VAL A 91 -29.99 -6.44 -17.06
C VAL A 91 -31.12 -7.45 -16.85
N ASP A 92 -32.19 -7.29 -17.59
CA ASP A 92 -33.34 -8.21 -17.52
C ASP A 92 -33.02 -9.58 -18.14
N GLU A 93 -32.45 -9.60 -19.34
CA GLU A 93 -32.08 -10.84 -20.06
C GLU A 93 -30.98 -11.65 -19.32
N THR A 94 -30.07 -11.02 -18.61
CA THR A 94 -29.06 -11.69 -17.76
C THR A 94 -29.57 -12.06 -16.36
N ASN A 95 -30.87 -11.89 -16.11
CA ASN A 95 -31.53 -12.18 -14.84
C ASN A 95 -30.84 -11.45 -13.66
N LEU A 96 -30.60 -10.15 -13.81
CA LEU A 96 -29.98 -9.22 -12.86
C LEU A 96 -28.48 -9.47 -12.56
N VAL A 97 -27.82 -10.39 -13.27
CA VAL A 97 -26.36 -10.60 -13.09
C VAL A 97 -25.58 -9.35 -13.44
N VAL A 98 -25.93 -8.67 -14.54
CA VAL A 98 -25.28 -7.43 -14.99
C VAL A 98 -25.96 -6.20 -14.38
N SER A 99 -26.46 -6.29 -13.16
CA SER A 99 -26.98 -5.12 -12.45
C SER A 99 -25.87 -4.13 -12.12
N ILE A 100 -26.19 -2.85 -12.05
CA ILE A 100 -25.24 -1.77 -11.73
C ILE A 100 -24.50 -2.06 -10.42
N ALA A 101 -25.22 -2.54 -9.39
CA ALA A 101 -24.65 -2.87 -8.08
C ALA A 101 -23.62 -4.00 -8.19
N ASN A 102 -23.89 -5.04 -8.97
CA ASN A 102 -22.96 -6.14 -9.17
C ASN A 102 -21.72 -5.69 -9.96
N VAL A 103 -21.88 -4.88 -11.01
CA VAL A 103 -20.77 -4.34 -11.79
C VAL A 103 -19.89 -3.45 -10.94
N GLN A 104 -20.50 -2.54 -10.13
CA GLN A 104 -19.76 -1.67 -9.22
C GLN A 104 -19.00 -2.46 -8.16
N ASN A 105 -19.65 -3.43 -7.51
CA ASN A 105 -19.02 -4.25 -6.48
C ASN A 105 -17.87 -5.08 -7.05
N THR A 106 -18.03 -5.65 -8.23
CA THR A 106 -16.98 -6.42 -8.92
C THR A 106 -15.81 -5.52 -9.31
N LEU A 107 -16.08 -4.32 -9.85
CA LEU A 107 -15.03 -3.33 -10.15
C LEU A 107 -14.22 -2.99 -8.90
N GLU A 108 -14.87 -2.66 -7.80
CA GLU A 108 -14.18 -2.26 -6.58
C GLU A 108 -13.36 -3.40 -5.98
N THR A 109 -13.96 -4.59 -5.80
CA THR A 109 -13.32 -5.70 -5.10
C THR A 109 -12.29 -6.45 -5.93
N GLU A 110 -12.49 -6.59 -7.24
CA GLU A 110 -11.62 -7.38 -8.10
C GLU A 110 -10.57 -6.56 -8.86
N GLN A 111 -10.78 -5.25 -9.03
CA GLN A 111 -9.90 -4.40 -9.82
C GLN A 111 -9.33 -3.22 -9.01
N ALA A 112 -10.18 -2.35 -8.46
CA ALA A 112 -9.74 -1.10 -7.86
C ALA A 112 -8.89 -1.32 -6.57
N ILE A 113 -9.34 -2.18 -5.66
CA ILE A 113 -8.59 -2.47 -4.42
C ILE A 113 -7.23 -3.13 -4.71
N PRO A 114 -7.14 -4.20 -5.53
CA PRO A 114 -5.84 -4.76 -5.90
C PRO A 114 -4.91 -3.78 -6.61
N GLU A 115 -5.43 -2.91 -7.48
CA GLU A 115 -4.65 -1.89 -8.19
C GLU A 115 -4.07 -0.86 -7.21
N LYS A 116 -4.89 -0.33 -6.30
CA LYS A 116 -4.45 0.64 -5.27
C LYS A 116 -3.34 0.07 -4.37
N ASP A 117 -3.49 -1.18 -3.92
CA ASP A 117 -2.46 -1.85 -3.13
C ASP A 117 -1.16 -2.04 -3.94
N SER A 118 -1.27 -2.56 -5.16
CA SER A 118 -0.13 -2.81 -6.04
C SER A 118 0.64 -1.54 -6.37
N TYR A 119 -0.09 -0.45 -6.64
CA TYR A 119 0.51 0.85 -6.87
C TYR A 119 1.26 1.36 -5.64
N ARG A 120 0.64 1.32 -4.45
CA ARG A 120 1.26 1.81 -3.21
C ARG A 120 2.54 1.04 -2.88
N TYR A 121 2.56 -0.28 -2.98
CA TYR A 121 3.76 -1.07 -2.68
C TYR A 121 4.88 -0.87 -3.70
N SER A 122 4.57 -0.82 -4.99
CA SER A 122 5.57 -0.56 -6.03
C SER A 122 6.12 0.87 -5.95
N LYS A 123 5.25 1.85 -5.68
CA LYS A 123 5.64 3.24 -5.50
C LYS A 123 6.50 3.44 -4.24
N LEU A 124 6.16 2.77 -3.14
CA LEU A 124 6.96 2.79 -1.91
C LEU A 124 8.38 2.28 -2.16
N LEU A 125 8.55 1.20 -2.93
CA LEU A 125 9.87 0.73 -3.33
C LEU A 125 10.62 1.76 -4.19
N ALA A 126 9.95 2.40 -5.15
CA ALA A 126 10.55 3.42 -6.00
C ALA A 126 10.99 4.66 -5.18
N GLU A 127 10.17 5.10 -4.24
CA GLU A 127 10.52 6.18 -3.31
C GLU A 127 11.67 5.77 -2.37
N ALA A 128 11.67 4.54 -1.85
CA ALA A 128 12.76 4.03 -1.03
C ALA A 128 14.09 3.98 -1.80
N LYS A 129 14.10 3.61 -3.08
CA LYS A 129 15.28 3.70 -3.95
C LYS A 129 15.80 5.14 -4.06
N THR A 130 14.90 6.10 -4.24
CA THR A 130 15.26 7.52 -4.34
C THR A 130 15.89 8.04 -3.05
N TYR A 131 15.41 7.60 -1.88
CA TYR A 131 15.88 8.04 -0.58
C TYR A 131 16.82 7.05 0.13
N LYS A 132 17.48 6.17 -0.61
CA LYS A 132 18.49 5.25 -0.06
C LYS A 132 19.59 5.99 0.69
N ALA A 133 20.07 7.11 0.15
CA ALA A 133 21.07 7.98 0.81
C ALA A 133 20.56 8.65 2.10
N ASN A 134 19.25 8.70 2.31
CA ASN A 134 18.60 9.26 3.50
C ASN A 134 18.19 8.19 4.52
N GLY A 135 18.70 6.95 4.36
CA GLY A 135 18.52 5.87 5.32
C GLY A 135 17.41 4.86 4.99
N ALA A 136 16.67 5.02 3.87
CA ALA A 136 15.80 3.95 3.40
C ALA A 136 16.62 2.70 3.07
N HIS A 137 16.25 1.55 3.63
CA HIS A 137 17.01 0.33 3.45
C HIS A 137 16.33 -0.60 2.45
N ILE A 138 17.10 -1.06 1.48
CA ILE A 138 16.65 -2.06 0.49
C ILE A 138 17.65 -3.19 0.49
N ASP A 139 17.17 -4.35 0.84
CA ASP A 139 17.94 -5.59 0.94
C ASP A 139 17.53 -6.60 -0.11
N THR A 140 18.46 -7.39 -0.60
CA THR A 140 18.25 -8.45 -1.60
C THR A 140 18.65 -9.83 -1.08
N THR A 141 18.91 -9.96 0.21
CA THR A 141 19.25 -11.24 0.83
C THR A 141 18.13 -12.26 0.64
N VAL A 142 18.51 -13.48 0.28
CA VAL A 142 17.56 -14.59 0.16
C VAL A 142 17.11 -15.02 1.55
N LEU A 143 15.84 -14.79 1.87
CA LEU A 143 15.27 -15.14 3.16
C LEU A 143 14.93 -16.64 3.22
N THR A 144 15.37 -17.25 4.32
CA THR A 144 15.18 -18.67 4.67
C THR A 144 14.57 -18.78 6.07
N ALA A 145 14.21 -19.98 6.49
CA ALA A 145 13.68 -20.20 7.86
C ALA A 145 14.74 -19.96 8.95
N SER A 146 16.05 -20.04 8.60
CA SER A 146 17.15 -19.87 9.54
C SER A 146 17.59 -18.41 9.70
N ASN A 147 17.42 -17.54 8.70
CA ASN A 147 17.93 -16.16 8.74
C ASN A 147 16.84 -15.10 8.79
N ILE A 148 15.57 -15.48 8.73
CA ILE A 148 14.47 -14.50 8.67
C ILE A 148 14.28 -13.74 9.98
N LEU A 149 14.58 -14.36 11.13
CA LEU A 149 14.52 -13.68 12.42
C LEU A 149 15.72 -12.73 12.59
N ASP A 150 16.92 -13.18 12.25
CA ASP A 150 18.11 -12.35 12.27
C ASP A 150 17.93 -11.10 11.40
N TRP A 151 17.39 -11.28 10.19
CA TRP A 151 17.05 -10.15 9.31
C TRP A 151 16.04 -9.18 9.96
N PHE A 152 15.04 -9.71 10.64
CA PHE A 152 14.04 -8.88 11.31
C PHE A 152 14.67 -8.11 12.48
N ASP A 153 15.50 -8.76 13.29
CA ASP A 153 16.15 -8.17 14.44
C ASP A 153 17.15 -7.08 14.00
N ASP A 154 17.95 -7.33 12.96
CA ASP A 154 18.87 -6.34 12.38
C ASP A 154 18.13 -5.08 11.89
N GLU A 155 16.96 -5.25 11.26
CA GLU A 155 16.18 -4.11 10.79
C GLU A 155 15.46 -3.36 11.92
N MET A 156 15.07 -4.06 12.98
CA MET A 156 14.53 -3.42 14.17
C MET A 156 15.61 -2.61 14.90
N GLU A 157 16.82 -3.17 15.09
CA GLU A 157 17.98 -2.48 15.66
C GLU A 157 18.31 -1.20 14.87
N ARG A 158 18.36 -1.29 13.53
CA ARG A 158 18.61 -0.14 12.66
C ARG A 158 17.58 0.98 12.83
N MET A 159 16.30 0.62 12.97
CA MET A 159 15.24 1.60 13.21
C MET A 159 15.30 2.20 14.62
N ASP A 160 15.64 1.41 15.61
CA ASP A 160 15.78 1.86 17.01
C ASP A 160 16.96 2.82 17.17
N ASP A 161 18.11 2.50 16.60
CA ASP A 161 19.29 3.38 16.56
C ASP A 161 19.01 4.72 15.88
N ALA A 162 18.13 4.72 14.90
CA ALA A 162 17.69 5.94 14.22
C ALA A 162 16.57 6.70 14.97
N GLY A 163 16.12 6.21 16.12
CA GLY A 163 15.08 6.84 16.94
C GLY A 163 13.68 6.75 16.34
N VAL A 164 13.40 5.76 15.49
CA VAL A 164 12.06 5.51 14.98
C VAL A 164 11.20 4.90 16.09
N PRO A 165 9.98 5.41 16.38
CA PRO A 165 9.11 4.81 17.39
C PRO A 165 8.89 3.31 17.14
N SER A 166 8.99 2.51 18.19
CA SER A 166 8.73 1.06 18.10
C SER A 166 7.24 0.75 17.96
N GLU A 167 6.40 1.55 18.62
CA GLU A 167 4.95 1.40 18.54
C GLU A 167 4.41 1.81 17.17
N GLY A 168 3.52 0.99 16.61
CA GLY A 168 2.87 1.28 15.34
C GLY A 168 3.62 0.83 14.10
N ARG A 169 4.76 0.17 14.20
CA ARG A 169 5.44 -0.47 13.07
C ARG A 169 4.58 -1.58 12.49
N VAL A 170 4.64 -1.74 11.16
CA VAL A 170 3.86 -2.75 10.44
C VAL A 170 4.75 -3.51 9.47
N ILE A 171 4.55 -4.82 9.42
CA ILE A 171 5.14 -5.71 8.43
C ILE A 171 4.09 -6.08 7.40
N TYR A 172 4.40 -5.81 6.13
CA TYR A 172 3.68 -6.40 5.01
C TYR A 172 4.51 -7.55 4.44
N CYS A 173 3.97 -8.75 4.40
CA CYS A 173 4.71 -9.91 3.93
C CYS A 173 3.90 -10.77 2.97
N THR A 174 4.61 -11.41 2.04
CA THR A 174 4.01 -12.40 1.14
C THR A 174 3.68 -13.70 1.89
N PRO A 175 2.76 -14.53 1.36
CA PRO A 175 2.46 -15.84 1.95
C PRO A 175 3.69 -16.75 2.06
N LYS A 176 4.68 -16.61 1.14
CA LYS A 176 5.96 -17.33 1.18
C LYS A 176 6.74 -16.98 2.45
N ILE A 177 6.89 -15.69 2.74
CA ILE A 177 7.58 -15.18 3.93
C ILE A 177 6.86 -15.61 5.21
N ARG A 178 5.53 -15.48 5.25
CA ARG A 178 4.75 -15.94 6.41
C ARG A 178 4.94 -17.44 6.68
N LYS A 179 5.12 -18.27 5.63
CA LYS A 179 5.46 -19.67 5.77
C LYS A 179 6.85 -19.86 6.38
N LEU A 180 7.84 -19.04 6.00
CA LEU A 180 9.19 -19.09 6.56
C LEU A 180 9.19 -18.70 8.04
N LEU A 181 8.52 -17.61 8.41
CA LEU A 181 8.35 -17.19 9.82
C LEU A 181 7.77 -18.32 10.68
N LYS A 182 6.74 -19.03 10.20
CA LYS A 182 6.16 -20.17 10.93
C LYS A 182 7.12 -21.37 11.08
N ARG A 183 8.18 -21.43 10.29
CA ARG A 183 9.19 -22.50 10.32
C ARG A 183 10.47 -22.08 11.02
N ALA A 184 10.63 -20.82 11.38
CA ALA A 184 11.79 -20.33 12.09
C ALA A 184 11.90 -21.01 13.46
N GLU A 185 13.10 -21.49 13.81
CA GLU A 185 13.31 -22.33 14.99
C GLU A 185 12.95 -21.63 16.30
N GLY A 186 13.24 -20.34 16.42
CA GLY A 186 12.89 -19.53 17.58
C GLY A 186 11.39 -19.46 17.85
N ILE A 187 10.58 -19.32 16.79
CA ILE A 187 9.13 -19.24 16.88
C ILE A 187 8.50 -20.61 17.12
N GLN A 188 9.04 -21.67 16.54
CA GLN A 188 8.50 -23.03 16.73
C GLN A 188 8.55 -23.49 18.21
N ARG A 189 9.51 -23.02 19.00
CA ARG A 189 9.62 -23.33 20.42
C ARG A 189 8.59 -22.60 21.29
N THR A 190 8.01 -21.50 20.81
CA THR A 190 7.10 -20.61 21.56
C THR A 190 5.64 -20.91 21.28
N PHE A 191 5.31 -21.84 20.39
CA PHE A 191 3.92 -22.26 20.19
C PHE A 191 3.41 -23.01 21.43
N ASP A 192 2.74 -22.30 22.31
CA ASP A 192 1.94 -22.92 23.37
C ASP A 192 0.91 -23.85 22.75
N VAL A 193 1.03 -25.12 23.07
CA VAL A 193 -0.04 -26.09 22.85
C VAL A 193 -1.15 -25.72 23.81
N GLN A 194 -2.09 -24.90 23.38
CA GLN A 194 -3.29 -24.63 24.17
C GLN A 194 -4.01 -25.96 24.38
N ASN A 195 -4.06 -26.37 25.62
CA ASN A 195 -4.56 -27.66 26.09
C ASN A 195 -6.10 -27.78 26.02
N THR A 196 -6.75 -27.03 25.12
CA THR A 196 -8.20 -27.00 24.96
C THR A 196 -8.57 -27.39 23.53
N GLY A 197 -8.56 -28.67 23.26
CA GLY A 197 -9.11 -29.21 22.02
C GLY A 197 -8.08 -29.54 20.93
N THR A 198 -8.55 -30.18 19.91
CA THR A 198 -7.84 -30.85 18.82
C THR A 198 -7.15 -29.93 17.80
N ALA A 199 -7.15 -28.59 17.96
CA ALA A 199 -6.61 -27.67 16.97
C ALA A 199 -5.36 -26.94 17.47
N ILE A 200 -4.23 -27.08 16.74
CA ILE A 200 -3.00 -26.32 16.98
C ILE A 200 -3.10 -25.00 16.23
N ASN A 201 -3.13 -23.88 16.95
CA ASN A 201 -3.12 -22.56 16.36
C ASN A 201 -1.67 -22.14 16.03
N ARG A 202 -1.31 -22.05 14.75
CA ARG A 202 -0.01 -21.62 14.23
C ARG A 202 -0.08 -20.24 13.57
N ASN A 203 -1.01 -19.39 13.95
CA ASN A 203 -1.11 -18.06 13.37
C ASN A 203 -0.19 -17.09 14.12
N ILE A 204 0.68 -16.39 13.36
CA ILE A 204 1.51 -15.30 13.84
C ILE A 204 0.85 -14.01 13.37
N TYR A 205 0.42 -13.18 14.34
CA TYR A 205 -0.22 -11.88 14.09
C TYR A 205 0.70 -10.71 14.37
N SER A 206 1.66 -10.88 15.27
CA SER A 206 2.68 -9.90 15.62
C SER A 206 4.01 -10.58 15.91
N LEU A 207 5.08 -9.83 15.80
CA LEU A 207 6.43 -10.17 16.21
C LEU A 207 6.98 -8.92 16.90
N ASP A 208 7.38 -9.02 18.17
CA ASP A 208 7.88 -7.90 19.00
C ASP A 208 7.00 -6.63 18.88
N ASP A 209 5.68 -6.79 19.09
CA ASP A 209 4.64 -5.75 18.96
C ASP A 209 4.43 -5.20 17.54
N VAL A 210 5.21 -5.64 16.56
CA VAL A 210 5.02 -5.26 15.15
C VAL A 210 3.92 -6.08 14.51
N LYS A 211 2.90 -5.42 13.99
CA LYS A 211 1.74 -6.05 13.36
C LYS A 211 2.09 -6.67 12.01
N ILE A 212 1.82 -7.96 11.82
CA ILE A 212 2.08 -8.67 10.57
C ILE A 212 0.84 -8.73 9.69
N LYS A 213 0.92 -8.17 8.49
CA LYS A 213 -0.12 -8.23 7.46
C LYS A 213 0.30 -9.11 6.29
N LYS A 214 -0.53 -10.09 5.99
CA LYS A 214 -0.36 -10.94 4.82
C LYS A 214 -0.90 -10.24 3.57
N VAL A 215 -0.06 -10.09 2.55
CA VAL A 215 -0.42 -9.50 1.26
C VAL A 215 -0.26 -10.53 0.16
N PRO A 216 -1.23 -10.68 -0.76
CA PRO A 216 -1.09 -11.57 -1.92
C PRO A 216 0.16 -11.22 -2.74
N SER A 217 0.94 -12.24 -3.15
CA SER A 217 2.21 -12.03 -3.88
C SER A 217 2.04 -11.23 -5.17
N GLY A 218 0.89 -11.34 -5.83
CA GLY A 218 0.58 -10.57 -7.04
C GLY A 218 0.50 -9.06 -6.83
N ARG A 219 0.25 -8.58 -5.59
CA ARG A 219 0.20 -7.16 -5.24
C ARG A 219 1.53 -6.58 -4.77
N MET A 220 2.52 -7.43 -4.48
CA MET A 220 3.84 -7.03 -3.98
C MET A 220 4.91 -7.25 -5.04
N LYS A 221 4.79 -6.59 -6.18
CA LYS A 221 5.79 -6.56 -7.24
C LYS A 221 6.46 -5.19 -7.33
N SER A 222 7.68 -5.17 -7.82
CA SER A 222 8.48 -3.95 -7.93
C SER A 222 7.96 -2.97 -8.99
N LYS A 223 7.22 -3.47 -9.99
CA LYS A 223 6.78 -2.69 -11.13
C LYS A 223 5.50 -3.26 -11.75
N TYR A 224 4.61 -2.37 -12.14
CA TYR A 224 3.35 -2.72 -12.82
C TYR A 224 3.17 -1.90 -14.08
N ASP A 225 2.47 -2.47 -15.04
CA ASP A 225 1.90 -1.78 -16.19
C ASP A 225 0.43 -1.44 -15.87
N PHE A 226 0.13 -0.16 -15.93
CA PHE A 226 -1.20 0.39 -15.67
C PHE A 226 -1.91 0.87 -16.94
N SER A 227 -1.38 0.59 -18.12
CA SER A 227 -1.96 1.04 -19.40
C SER A 227 -3.34 0.43 -19.65
N ASN A 228 -3.55 -0.82 -19.26
CA ASN A 228 -4.82 -1.53 -19.39
C ASN A 228 -5.08 -2.42 -18.17
N GLY A 229 -5.60 -1.82 -17.12
CA GLY A 229 -5.75 -2.47 -15.82
C GLY A 229 -4.46 -2.44 -15.01
N CYS A 230 -4.27 -3.43 -14.12
CA CYS A 230 -3.07 -3.58 -13.30
C CYS A 230 -2.42 -4.94 -13.55
N VAL A 231 -1.33 -4.95 -14.32
CA VAL A 231 -0.60 -6.17 -14.67
C VAL A 231 0.85 -6.02 -14.23
N ALA A 232 1.43 -7.05 -13.61
CA ALA A 232 2.85 -7.03 -13.27
C ALA A 232 3.70 -6.95 -14.54
N ALA A 233 4.68 -6.04 -14.59
CA ALA A 233 5.61 -5.93 -15.70
C ALA A 233 6.45 -7.22 -15.84
N GLY A 234 6.90 -7.55 -17.05
CA GLY A 234 7.66 -8.78 -17.29
C GLY A 234 9.01 -8.84 -16.54
N ASP A 235 9.60 -7.69 -16.25
CA ASP A 235 10.82 -7.51 -15.48
C ASP A 235 10.58 -7.30 -13.96
N ALA A 236 9.32 -7.36 -13.53
CA ALA A 236 8.96 -7.09 -12.14
C ALA A 236 9.49 -8.15 -11.18
N LYS A 237 10.17 -7.72 -10.13
CA LYS A 237 10.69 -8.54 -9.04
C LYS A 237 9.70 -8.67 -7.90
N GLN A 238 9.80 -9.75 -7.13
CA GLN A 238 8.96 -9.93 -5.95
C GLN A 238 9.49 -9.10 -4.81
N ILE A 239 8.64 -8.26 -4.24
CA ILE A 239 8.86 -7.69 -2.91
C ILE A 239 8.45 -8.76 -1.91
N ASN A 240 9.38 -9.23 -1.09
CA ASN A 240 9.15 -10.32 -0.15
C ASN A 240 8.50 -9.83 1.14
N ILE A 241 9.09 -8.77 1.72
CA ILE A 241 8.69 -8.20 3.01
C ILE A 241 8.98 -6.70 3.01
N ILE A 242 8.09 -5.94 3.63
CA ILE A 242 8.23 -4.51 3.91
C ILE A 242 8.01 -4.31 5.40
N LEU A 243 9.03 -3.84 6.11
CA LEU A 243 8.94 -3.34 7.48
C LEU A 243 8.89 -1.81 7.43
N ILE A 244 7.87 -1.20 7.99
CA ILE A 244 7.65 0.24 7.89
C ILE A 244 6.96 0.80 9.14
N HIS A 245 7.35 2.02 9.51
CA HIS A 245 6.53 2.83 10.40
C HIS A 245 5.68 3.81 9.56
N PRO A 246 4.32 3.71 9.57
CA PRO A 246 3.44 4.45 8.66
C PRO A 246 3.63 5.98 8.67
N SER A 247 4.14 6.57 9.75
CA SER A 247 4.37 8.01 9.84
C SER A 247 5.41 8.56 8.85
N CYS A 248 6.20 7.68 8.21
CA CYS A 248 7.18 8.10 7.20
C CYS A 248 6.55 8.32 5.81
N VAL A 249 5.31 7.90 5.62
CA VAL A 249 4.62 7.92 4.34
C VAL A 249 3.48 8.94 4.35
N VAL A 250 3.31 9.60 3.23
CA VAL A 250 2.12 10.39 2.90
C VAL A 250 1.43 9.72 1.73
N SER A 251 0.32 9.04 2.00
CA SER A 251 -0.52 8.46 0.96
C SER A 251 -1.95 8.93 1.17
N ARG A 252 -2.49 9.65 0.20
CA ARG A 252 -3.84 10.19 0.30
C ARG A 252 -4.53 10.14 -1.05
N ASP A 253 -5.77 9.70 -1.02
CA ASP A 253 -6.66 9.83 -2.17
C ASP A 253 -7.07 11.31 -2.25
N LYS A 254 -6.66 11.98 -3.32
CA LYS A 254 -7.02 13.39 -3.53
C LYS A 254 -8.43 13.53 -4.04
N TYR A 255 -8.86 12.62 -4.88
CA TYR A 255 -10.15 12.63 -5.52
C TYR A 255 -10.67 11.22 -5.67
N ALA A 256 -11.91 11.01 -5.31
CA ALA A 256 -12.65 9.79 -5.56
C ALA A 256 -14.04 10.17 -6.04
N TYR A 257 -14.44 9.67 -7.18
CA TYR A 257 -15.72 9.94 -7.80
C TYR A 257 -16.33 8.65 -8.28
N ILE A 258 -17.54 8.37 -7.83
CA ILE A 258 -18.36 7.27 -8.33
C ILE A 258 -19.75 7.85 -8.56
N ASN A 259 -20.27 7.71 -9.76
CA ASN A 259 -21.60 8.17 -10.07
C ASN A 259 -22.29 7.23 -11.06
N VAL A 260 -23.61 7.14 -10.92
CA VAL A 260 -24.48 6.37 -11.79
C VAL A 260 -25.51 7.32 -12.40
N PHE A 261 -25.54 7.39 -13.69
CA PHE A 261 -26.53 8.15 -14.45
C PHE A 261 -27.61 7.21 -14.97
N SER A 262 -28.87 7.58 -14.75
CA SER A 262 -30.02 6.85 -15.24
C SER A 262 -30.23 7.08 -16.75
N PRO A 263 -30.94 6.17 -17.44
CA PRO A 263 -31.34 6.38 -18.82
C PRO A 263 -32.07 7.71 -19.03
N GLY A 264 -31.78 8.40 -20.12
CA GLY A 264 -32.42 9.68 -20.47
C GLY A 264 -31.89 10.89 -19.68
N HIS A 265 -30.80 10.76 -18.88
CA HIS A 265 -30.21 11.87 -18.13
C HIS A 265 -29.66 12.97 -19.07
N ASP A 266 -28.95 12.57 -20.10
CA ASP A 266 -28.43 13.43 -21.15
C ASP A 266 -28.28 12.69 -22.50
N SER A 267 -27.76 13.37 -23.53
CA SER A 267 -27.57 12.79 -24.86
C SER A 267 -26.52 11.66 -24.88
N ARG A 268 -25.67 11.55 -23.88
CA ARG A 268 -24.64 10.48 -23.78
C ARG A 268 -25.20 9.21 -23.18
N THR A 269 -26.14 9.34 -22.24
CA THR A 269 -26.77 8.17 -21.60
C THR A 269 -27.76 7.48 -22.52
N ALA A 270 -28.44 8.23 -23.38
CA ALA A 270 -29.54 7.70 -24.20
C ALA A 270 -30.52 6.89 -23.35
N ASP A 271 -30.70 5.59 -23.63
CA ASP A 271 -31.51 4.65 -22.86
C ASP A 271 -30.69 3.73 -21.95
N LYS A 272 -29.39 4.02 -21.76
CA LYS A 272 -28.45 3.21 -20.95
C LYS A 272 -28.14 3.81 -19.59
N TYR A 273 -27.87 2.95 -18.63
CA TYR A 273 -27.21 3.35 -17.39
C TYR A 273 -25.72 3.56 -17.64
N MET A 274 -25.16 4.64 -17.08
CA MET A 274 -23.73 4.92 -17.15
C MET A 274 -23.15 4.90 -15.74
N LEU A 275 -22.26 3.95 -15.46
CA LEU A 275 -21.47 3.90 -14.23
C LEU A 275 -20.09 4.51 -14.51
N GLN A 276 -19.79 5.62 -13.85
CA GLN A 276 -18.48 6.28 -13.92
C GLN A 276 -17.75 6.15 -12.60
N SER A 277 -16.48 5.73 -12.65
CA SER A 277 -15.60 5.69 -11.50
C SER A 277 -14.27 6.35 -11.83
N ARG A 278 -13.79 7.23 -10.96
CA ARG A 278 -12.47 7.86 -11.08
C ARG A 278 -11.83 8.01 -9.71
N PHE A 279 -10.55 7.70 -9.63
CA PHE A 279 -9.75 8.00 -8.44
C PHE A 279 -8.40 8.61 -8.82
N TYR A 280 -7.94 9.52 -7.97
CA TYR A 280 -6.66 10.19 -8.12
C TYR A 280 -5.91 10.14 -6.80
N MET A 281 -4.80 9.41 -6.78
CA MET A 281 -4.02 9.17 -5.56
C MET A 281 -2.53 9.13 -5.87
N ASP A 282 -1.71 9.24 -4.83
CA ASP A 282 -0.29 8.92 -4.90
C ASP A 282 0.24 8.57 -3.50
N LEU A 283 1.51 8.15 -3.46
CA LEU A 283 2.24 7.83 -2.24
C LEU A 283 3.62 8.47 -2.30
N PHE A 284 3.99 9.18 -1.23
CA PHE A 284 5.31 9.82 -1.10
C PHE A 284 5.96 9.43 0.22
N LEU A 285 7.27 9.21 0.18
CA LEU A 285 8.08 9.01 1.36
C LEU A 285 8.63 10.36 1.83
N ILE A 286 8.61 10.61 3.14
CA ILE A 286 9.15 11.82 3.74
C ILE A 286 10.67 11.63 3.88
N LYS A 287 11.45 12.49 3.24
CA LYS A 287 12.93 12.43 3.19
C LYS A 287 13.57 12.23 4.57
N ASN A 288 13.19 13.03 5.57
CA ASN A 288 13.77 12.98 6.90
C ASN A 288 13.32 11.78 7.75
N LYS A 289 12.34 11.01 7.28
CA LYS A 289 11.82 9.80 7.92
C LYS A 289 12.08 8.54 7.08
N ALA A 290 12.88 8.64 6.03
CA ALA A 290 13.14 7.55 5.11
C ALA A 290 13.79 6.32 5.80
N VAL A 291 14.50 6.53 6.91
CA VAL A 291 15.09 5.46 7.72
C VAL A 291 14.04 4.47 8.29
N ALA A 292 12.79 4.89 8.42
CA ALA A 292 11.70 4.06 8.93
C ALA A 292 11.12 3.07 7.90
N VAL A 293 11.84 2.81 6.80
CA VAL A 293 11.44 1.86 5.76
C VAL A 293 12.56 0.87 5.49
N SER A 294 12.22 -0.42 5.53
CA SER A 294 13.06 -1.54 5.11
C SER A 294 12.30 -2.44 4.18
N ILE A 295 12.89 -2.74 3.04
CA ILE A 295 12.25 -3.55 2.00
C ILE A 295 13.20 -4.65 1.54
N ASN A 296 12.77 -5.91 1.64
CA ASN A 296 13.49 -7.02 1.02
C ASN A 296 12.86 -7.37 -0.32
N VAL A 297 13.70 -7.40 -1.36
CA VAL A 297 13.31 -7.67 -2.75
C VAL A 297 14.09 -8.87 -3.28
N GLU A 298 13.46 -9.67 -4.10
CA GLU A 298 14.10 -10.81 -4.75
C GLU A 298 15.33 -10.41 -5.59
N THR A 299 16.42 -11.19 -5.48
CA THR A 299 17.69 -10.99 -6.18
C THR A 299 17.50 -10.86 -7.69
N GLY A 300 18.22 -9.94 -8.34
CA GLY A 300 18.22 -9.74 -9.79
C GLY A 300 17.53 -8.45 -10.27
N GLY A 301 17.21 -7.51 -9.38
CA GLY A 301 16.88 -6.13 -9.73
C GLY A 301 18.07 -5.19 -9.46
N GLU A 302 18.27 -4.17 -10.30
CA GLU A 302 19.15 -3.06 -9.94
C GLU A 302 18.69 -2.47 -8.61
N VAL A 303 19.55 -2.51 -7.62
CA VAL A 303 19.37 -1.98 -6.26
C VAL A 303 19.70 -0.50 -6.24
#